data_a37a6c7c09b1c5a1e7ecf655314391e5
#
_entry.id   a37a6c7c09b1c5a1e7ecf655314391e5
#
_cell.length_a   1.000
_cell.length_b   1.000
_cell.length_c   1.000
_cell.angle_alpha   90.00
_cell.angle_beta   90.00
_cell.angle_gamma   90.00
#
_symmetry.space_group_name_H-M   'P 1'
#
loop_
_entity.id
_entity.type
_entity.pdbx_description
1 polymer ?
#
loop_
_entity_poly.entity_id
_entity_poly.type
_entity_poly.pdbx_seq_one_letter_code
_entity_poly.pdbx_strand_id
1 'polypeptide(L)' 'MYTILIIEDEPRVASLLMNGLEENGYQAMVAYDGLMGLRLFQTHTFDLVISDIVLPKMDGFELAKEIRKTNPH' A
#
# COMPACT_ATOMS: atom_id res chain seq x y z
N MET A 1 -2.79 -7.13 15.28
CA MET A 1 -2.16 -7.81 14.14
C MET A 1 -1.45 -6.79 13.26
N TYR A 2 -0.26 -7.12 12.80
CA TYR A 2 0.51 -6.20 11.96
C TYR A 2 -0.09 -6.17 10.56
N THR A 3 -0.53 -4.99 10.12
CA THR A 3 -1.27 -4.82 8.87
C THR A 3 -0.46 -3.99 7.89
N ILE A 4 -0.34 -4.50 6.66
CA ILE A 4 0.49 -3.90 5.62
C ILE A 4 -0.36 -3.54 4.40
N LEU A 5 -0.21 -2.32 3.92
CA LEU A 5 -0.81 -1.89 2.67
C LEU A 5 0.22 -2.05 1.55
N ILE A 6 -0.16 -2.78 0.51
CA ILE A 6 0.66 -2.96 -0.69
C ILE A 6 0.04 -2.15 -1.81
N ILE A 7 0.82 -1.25 -2.41
CA ILE A 7 0.38 -0.46 -3.56
C ILE A 7 1.22 -0.90 -4.75
N GLU A 8 0.64 -1.71 -5.62
CA GLU A 8 1.34 -2.32 -6.75
C GLU A 8 0.37 -2.47 -7.93
N ASP A 9 0.75 -1.98 -9.09
CA ASP A 9 -0.10 -2.01 -10.30
C ASP A 9 -0.06 -3.34 -11.04
N GLU A 10 0.93 -4.18 -10.77
CA GLU A 10 1.04 -5.51 -11.38
C GLU A 10 0.40 -6.57 -10.46
N PRO A 11 -0.74 -7.17 -10.87
CA PRO A 11 -1.47 -8.09 -9.99
C PRO A 11 -0.65 -9.31 -9.54
N ARG A 12 0.23 -9.82 -10.40
CA ARG A 12 1.06 -10.98 -10.05
C ARG A 12 2.05 -10.64 -8.95
N VAL A 13 2.67 -9.47 -9.04
CA VAL A 13 3.61 -8.99 -8.03
C VAL A 13 2.88 -8.74 -6.72
N ALA A 14 1.72 -8.09 -6.79
CA ALA A 14 0.89 -7.84 -5.61
C ALA A 14 0.50 -9.14 -4.91
N SER A 15 0.10 -10.16 -5.68
CA SER A 15 -0.27 -11.45 -5.12
C SER A 15 0.90 -12.15 -4.45
N LEU A 16 2.08 -12.11 -5.06
CA LEU A 16 3.29 -12.70 -4.48
C LEU A 16 3.65 -12.03 -3.16
N LEU A 17 3.59 -10.71 -3.11
CA LEU A 17 3.87 -9.96 -1.88
C LEU A 17 2.84 -10.28 -0.81
N MET A 18 1.56 -10.27 -1.16
CA MET A 18 0.48 -10.57 -0.22
C MET A 18 0.64 -11.97 0.37
N ASN A 19 0.84 -12.97 -0.50
CA ASN A 19 0.99 -14.36 -0.04
C ASN A 19 2.20 -14.53 0.87
N GLY A 20 3.34 -13.94 0.50
CA GLY A 20 4.54 -14.00 1.33
C GLY A 20 4.35 -13.37 2.70
N LEU A 21 3.68 -12.22 2.76
CA LEU A 21 3.41 -11.54 4.02
C LEU A 21 2.43 -12.34 4.88
N GLU A 22 1.38 -12.87 4.29
CA GLU A 22 0.40 -13.67 5.03
C GLU A 22 0.99 -14.97 5.56
N GLU A 23 1.90 -15.60 4.82
CA GLU A 23 2.62 -16.78 5.28
C GLU A 23 3.47 -16.48 6.52
N ASN A 24 3.90 -15.25 6.68
CA ASN A 24 4.70 -14.82 7.83
C ASN A 24 3.86 -14.20 8.96
N GLY A 25 2.54 -14.35 8.90
CA GLY A 25 1.65 -13.92 9.96
C GLY A 25 1.19 -12.48 9.89
N TYR A 26 1.50 -11.77 8.80
CA TYR A 26 1.02 -10.41 8.60
C TYR A 26 -0.34 -10.40 7.90
N GLN A 27 -1.08 -9.34 8.10
CA GLN A 27 -2.30 -9.09 7.34
C GLN A 27 -1.98 -8.08 6.24
N ALA A 28 -2.44 -8.33 5.02
CA ALA A 28 -2.11 -7.47 3.89
C ALA A 28 -3.36 -7.07 3.11
N MET A 29 -3.36 -5.82 2.62
CA MET A 29 -4.36 -5.32 1.68
C MET A 29 -3.63 -4.78 0.47
N VAL A 30 -4.24 -4.92 -0.71
CA VAL A 30 -3.64 -4.51 -1.97
C VAL A 30 -4.45 -3.39 -2.61
N ALA A 31 -3.74 -2.35 -3.04
CA ALA A 31 -4.25 -1.32 -3.94
C ALA A 31 -3.47 -1.39 -5.24
N TYR A 32 -4.17 -1.26 -6.37
CA TYR A 32 -3.55 -1.41 -7.69
C TYR A 32 -3.18 -0.08 -8.32
N ASP A 33 -3.45 1.02 -7.66
CA ASP A 33 -3.01 2.36 -8.06
C ASP A 33 -2.91 3.27 -6.83
N GLY A 34 -2.33 4.45 -7.05
CA GLY A 34 -2.09 5.39 -5.95
C GLY A 34 -3.36 5.94 -5.33
N LEU A 35 -4.40 6.17 -6.14
CA LEU A 35 -5.66 6.71 -5.64
C LEU A 35 -6.36 5.69 -4.73
N MET A 36 -6.40 4.44 -5.15
CA MET A 36 -6.95 3.37 -4.33
C MET A 36 -6.15 3.19 -3.04
N GLY A 37 -4.82 3.27 -3.15
CA GLY A 37 -3.93 3.19 -2.00
C GLY A 37 -4.21 4.28 -0.98
N LEU A 38 -4.38 5.52 -1.46
CA LEU A 38 -4.70 6.65 -0.59
C LEU A 38 -6.04 6.45 0.12
N ARG A 39 -7.06 5.99 -0.61
CA ARG A 39 -8.38 5.72 -0.03
C ARG A 39 -8.31 4.66 1.06
N LEU A 40 -7.59 3.57 0.80
CA LEU A 40 -7.42 2.51 1.80
C LEU A 40 -6.66 3.02 3.02
N PHE A 41 -5.62 3.82 2.79
CA PHE A 41 -4.85 4.40 3.88
C PHE A 41 -5.72 5.31 4.77
N GLN A 42 -6.64 6.04 4.18
CA GLN A 42 -7.52 6.96 4.92
C GLN A 42 -8.64 6.23 5.68
N THR A 43 -9.04 5.05 5.22
CA THR A 43 -10.17 4.32 5.79
C THR A 43 -9.77 3.17 6.71
N HIS A 44 -8.50 2.79 6.71
CA HIS A 44 -7.97 1.68 7.51
C HIS A 44 -6.70 2.12 8.22
N THR A 45 -6.31 1.38 9.25
CA THR A 45 -5.05 1.61 9.95
C THR A 45 -4.01 0.60 9.49
N PHE A 46 -2.86 1.10 9.05
CA PHE A 46 -1.76 0.26 8.59
C PHE A 46 -0.50 0.54 9.42
N ASP A 47 0.28 -0.52 9.64
CA ASP A 47 1.57 -0.44 10.32
C ASP A 47 2.70 -0.14 9.33
N LEU A 48 2.52 -0.53 8.07
CA LEU A 48 3.52 -0.35 7.02
C LEU A 48 2.85 -0.19 5.67
N VAL A 49 3.43 0.63 4.81
CA VAL A 49 3.01 0.77 3.41
C VAL A 49 4.18 0.41 2.51
N ILE A 50 3.95 -0.54 1.60
CA ILE A 50 4.89 -0.92 0.55
C ILE A 50 4.35 -0.36 -0.76
N SER A 51 5.10 0.52 -1.43
CA SER A 51 4.62 1.19 -2.63
C SER A 51 5.67 1.16 -3.73
N ASP A 52 5.23 0.84 -4.96
CA ASP A 52 5.99 1.13 -6.16
C ASP A 52 5.89 2.63 -6.43
N ILE A 53 7.00 3.25 -6.78
CA ILE A 53 7.05 4.70 -7.02
C ILE A 53 6.26 5.11 -8.24
N VAL A 54 6.25 4.29 -9.29
CA VAL A 54 5.57 4.60 -10.56
C VAL A 54 4.23 3.89 -10.60
N LEU A 55 3.16 4.63 -10.31
CA LEU A 55 1.80 4.11 -10.29
C LEU A 55 0.95 4.76 -11.40
N PRO A 56 -0.07 4.04 -11.92
CA PRO A 56 -0.83 4.51 -13.08
C PRO A 56 -1.58 5.82 -12.87
N LYS A 57 -2.09 6.07 -11.68
CA LYS A 57 -2.95 7.24 -11.40
C LYS A 57 -2.33 8.29 -10.51
N MET A 58 -1.27 7.91 -9.80
CA MET A 58 -0.58 8.82 -8.90
C MET A 58 0.83 8.26 -8.72
N ASP A 59 1.86 9.08 -8.88
CA ASP A 59 3.20 8.58 -8.67
C ASP A 59 3.47 8.39 -7.17
N GLY A 60 4.48 7.56 -6.87
CA GLY A 60 4.79 7.20 -5.48
C GLY A 60 5.22 8.39 -4.63
N PHE A 61 5.82 9.41 -5.23
CA PHE A 61 6.23 10.62 -4.49
C PHE A 61 5.02 11.44 -4.06
N GLU A 62 4.04 11.60 -4.94
CA GLU A 62 2.80 12.30 -4.61
C GLU A 62 2.01 11.53 -3.55
N LEU A 63 1.94 10.22 -3.68
CA LEU A 63 1.29 9.38 -2.70
C LEU A 63 1.96 9.50 -1.33
N ALA A 64 3.28 9.47 -1.29
CA ALA A 64 4.03 9.63 -0.05
C ALA A 64 3.76 10.98 0.62
N LYS A 65 3.65 12.05 -0.16
CA LYS A 65 3.29 13.37 0.38
C LYS A 65 1.90 13.36 1.02
N GLU A 66 0.93 12.74 0.37
CA GLU A 66 -0.43 12.67 0.89
C GLU A 66 -0.50 11.83 2.17
N ILE A 67 0.23 10.73 2.22
CA ILE A 67 0.33 9.90 3.41
C ILE A 67 0.95 10.69 4.56
N ARG A 68 2.00 11.45 4.30
CA ARG A 68 2.67 12.27 5.33
C ARG A 68 1.80 13.40 5.86
N LYS A 69 0.92 13.97 5.04
CA LYS A 69 -0.05 14.98 5.50
C LYS A 69 -1.03 14.38 6.49
N THR A 70 -1.43 13.13 6.25
CA THR A 70 -2.39 12.42 7.10
C THR A 70 -1.71 11.82 8.33
N ASN A 71 -0.46 11.34 8.16
CA ASN A 71 0.34 10.70 9.19
C ASN A 71 1.80 11.14 9.03
N PRO A 72 2.24 12.19 9.72
CA PRO A 72 3.59 12.76 9.54
C PRO A 72 4.73 11.88 10.01
N HIS A 73 4.45 10.76 10.60
CA HIS A 73 5.47 9.81 11.02
C HIS A 73 5.76 8.84 9.89
#